data_97b7e9b0dc764c92417ea2620a793d82
#
_entry.id   97b7e9b0dc764c92417ea2620a793d82
#
_cell.length_a   1.000
_cell.length_b   1.000
_cell.length_c   1.000
_cell.angle_alpha   90.00
_cell.angle_beta   90.00
_cell.angle_gamma   90.00
#
_symmetry.space_group_name_H-M   'P 1'
#
loop_
_entity.id
_entity.type
_entity.pdbx_description
1 polymer ?
#
loop_
_entity_poly.entity_id
_entity_poly.type
_entity_poly.pdbx_seq_one_letter_code
_entity_poly.pdbx_strand_id
1 'polypeptide(L)'
;MIVIESAGITDRGKKRQGNEDSLFVEDSLGLYVVADGMGGHQAGEVASRLVVDTIGDYIKNRRESADNENPINGDETLSPEANRLMSGIHLSNKAVHEAARGNSSYRGMGSTVSAVYFTDGTFIAANVGDSPIYLIRDGRINLLSVPHTVLAEQTALDPENAARLGKEFRHVLTRAMGTEESVIADIYEIQCFKDDILVISSDGLSDKASPEEIQQLVDGNGSDAACRRLVDLANHRGGDDNITAIVLKVKTVKNTPWEFKRLVAMAKRIFFKITNINKI
;
A
#
# COMPACT_ATOMS: atom_id res chain seq x y z
N MET A 1 -1.02 10.16 19.44
CA MET A 1 -2.10 10.52 18.47
C MET A 1 -1.45 11.25 17.30
N ILE A 2 -1.65 10.76 16.10
CA ILE A 2 -1.19 11.38 14.84
C ILE A 2 -2.37 12.16 14.25
N VAL A 3 -2.12 13.37 13.75
CA VAL A 3 -3.10 14.15 12.99
C VAL A 3 -2.64 14.18 11.54
N ILE A 4 -3.50 13.75 10.64
CA ILE A 4 -3.22 13.62 9.21
C ILE A 4 -4.19 14.55 8.46
N GLU A 5 -3.69 15.24 7.45
CA GLU A 5 -4.49 15.83 6.39
C GLU A 5 -4.44 14.88 5.21
N SER A 6 -5.58 14.31 4.84
CA SER A 6 -5.68 13.32 3.78
C SER A 6 -6.56 13.81 2.64
N ALA A 7 -6.32 13.32 1.46
CA ALA A 7 -7.23 13.37 0.32
C ALA A 7 -6.95 12.20 -0.61
N GLY A 8 -7.97 11.77 -1.34
CA GLY A 8 -7.85 10.75 -2.37
C GLY A 8 -8.75 11.06 -3.56
N ILE A 9 -8.27 10.77 -4.76
CA ILE A 9 -9.01 10.92 -6.03
C ILE A 9 -8.74 9.69 -6.87
N THR A 10 -9.79 9.20 -7.53
CA THR A 10 -9.69 8.25 -8.62
C THR A 10 -10.35 8.83 -9.86
N ASP A 11 -9.72 8.67 -11.02
CA ASP A 11 -10.17 9.16 -12.30
C ASP A 11 -10.04 8.06 -13.35
N ARG A 12 -11.01 7.96 -14.24
CA ARG A 12 -11.01 6.93 -15.28
C ARG A 12 -9.87 7.09 -16.31
N GLY A 13 -9.26 8.26 -16.35
CA GLY A 13 -8.37 8.62 -17.46
C GLY A 13 -9.14 8.97 -18.73
N LYS A 14 -8.41 9.14 -19.82
CA LYS A 14 -8.98 9.57 -21.11
C LYS A 14 -9.24 8.43 -22.08
N LYS A 15 -8.60 7.28 -21.90
CA LYS A 15 -8.65 6.18 -22.87
C LYS A 15 -9.44 4.97 -22.40
N ARG A 16 -9.52 4.73 -21.10
CA ARG A 16 -10.29 3.61 -20.54
C ARG A 16 -11.79 3.88 -20.62
N GLN A 17 -12.60 2.84 -20.77
CA GLN A 17 -14.06 2.95 -20.77
C GLN A 17 -14.65 2.88 -19.36
N GLY A 18 -14.04 2.09 -18.47
CA GLY A 18 -14.37 1.94 -17.07
C GLY A 18 -13.25 2.42 -16.17
N ASN A 19 -13.51 2.45 -14.87
CA ASN A 19 -12.48 2.65 -13.86
C ASN A 19 -12.38 1.38 -13.02
N GLU A 20 -11.26 0.67 -13.15
CA GLU A 20 -10.98 -0.57 -12.43
C GLU A 20 -10.15 -0.31 -11.16
N ASP A 21 -9.72 0.94 -10.93
CA ASP A 21 -9.12 1.36 -9.67
C ASP A 21 -10.16 1.54 -8.57
N SER A 22 -9.76 1.26 -7.34
CA SER A 22 -10.52 1.58 -6.13
C SER A 22 -9.63 2.20 -5.08
N LEU A 23 -10.20 3.07 -4.25
CA LEU A 23 -9.49 3.66 -3.11
C LEU A 23 -10.35 3.60 -1.84
N PHE A 24 -9.65 3.59 -0.69
CA PHE A 24 -10.26 3.72 0.63
C PHE A 24 -9.50 4.78 1.42
N VAL A 25 -10.21 5.78 1.93
CA VAL A 25 -9.66 6.88 2.74
C VAL A 25 -10.51 7.01 3.99
N GLU A 26 -9.98 6.64 5.14
CA GLU A 26 -10.73 6.71 6.40
C GLU A 26 -9.82 7.20 7.54
N ASP A 27 -9.92 8.49 7.83
CA ASP A 27 -9.11 9.18 8.82
C ASP A 27 -9.33 8.66 10.24
N SER A 28 -10.58 8.28 10.56
CA SER A 28 -10.93 7.76 11.88
C SER A 28 -10.26 6.42 12.18
N LEU A 29 -10.00 5.62 11.14
CA LEU A 29 -9.24 4.37 11.23
C LEU A 29 -7.72 4.60 11.07
N GLY A 30 -7.32 5.70 10.42
CA GLY A 30 -5.95 5.93 9.97
C GLY A 30 -5.55 5.00 8.84
N LEU A 31 -6.52 4.53 8.04
CA LEU A 31 -6.32 3.54 6.97
C LEU A 31 -6.58 4.15 5.60
N TYR A 32 -5.63 3.92 4.70
CA TYR A 32 -5.64 4.42 3.33
C TYR A 32 -5.18 3.32 2.39
N VAL A 33 -5.98 3.01 1.37
CA VAL A 33 -5.69 1.90 0.45
C VAL A 33 -5.96 2.34 -0.98
N VAL A 34 -5.07 1.97 -1.89
CA VAL A 34 -5.25 2.00 -3.35
C VAL A 34 -5.20 0.57 -3.84
N ALA A 35 -6.10 0.22 -4.72
CA ALA A 35 -6.16 -1.07 -5.39
C ALA A 35 -6.40 -0.83 -6.88
N ASP A 36 -5.53 -1.35 -7.73
CA ASP A 36 -5.62 -1.31 -9.19
C ASP A 36 -6.10 -2.68 -9.67
N GLY A 37 -7.28 -2.68 -10.27
CA GLY A 37 -7.96 -3.89 -10.68
C GLY A 37 -7.55 -4.35 -12.07
N MET A 38 -7.29 -5.63 -12.21
CA MET A 38 -7.02 -6.26 -13.49
C MET A 38 -8.01 -7.36 -13.80
N GLY A 39 -8.37 -7.46 -15.08
CA GLY A 39 -9.30 -8.48 -15.56
C GLY A 39 -10.11 -7.95 -16.75
N GLY A 40 -10.62 -8.83 -17.60
CA GLY A 40 -11.42 -8.38 -18.74
C GLY A 40 -12.76 -7.76 -18.30
N HIS A 41 -13.18 -6.69 -18.97
CA HIS A 41 -14.47 -6.02 -18.80
C HIS A 41 -14.65 -5.38 -17.40
N GLN A 42 -15.60 -5.87 -16.60
CA GLN A 42 -15.92 -5.35 -15.25
C GLN A 42 -15.22 -6.12 -14.12
N ALA A 43 -14.42 -7.12 -14.45
CA ALA A 43 -13.86 -8.02 -13.44
C ALA A 43 -12.78 -7.32 -12.59
N GLY A 44 -11.98 -6.42 -13.17
CA GLY A 44 -10.99 -5.62 -12.45
C GLY A 44 -11.63 -4.68 -11.42
N GLU A 45 -12.72 -3.99 -11.79
CA GLU A 45 -13.49 -3.14 -10.86
C GLU A 45 -14.01 -3.93 -9.65
N VAL A 46 -14.52 -5.15 -9.89
CA VAL A 46 -14.98 -6.02 -8.80
C VAL A 46 -13.81 -6.45 -7.91
N ALA A 47 -12.68 -6.80 -8.50
CA ALA A 47 -11.50 -7.24 -7.73
C ALA A 47 -10.96 -6.12 -6.84
N SER A 48 -10.70 -4.94 -7.39
CA SER A 48 -10.18 -3.80 -6.62
C SER A 48 -11.13 -3.35 -5.53
N ARG A 49 -12.46 -3.34 -5.81
CA ARG A 49 -13.50 -3.03 -4.84
C ARG A 49 -13.51 -4.03 -3.69
N LEU A 50 -13.48 -5.34 -3.99
CA LEU A 50 -13.41 -6.38 -2.96
C LEU A 50 -12.16 -6.23 -2.06
N VAL A 51 -11.03 -5.84 -2.65
CA VAL A 51 -9.79 -5.61 -1.88
C VAL A 51 -10.00 -4.48 -0.87
N VAL A 52 -10.41 -3.29 -1.32
CA VAL A 52 -10.50 -2.13 -0.42
C VAL A 52 -11.59 -2.30 0.63
N ASP A 53 -12.76 -2.84 0.24
CA ASP A 53 -13.89 -3.03 1.15
C ASP A 53 -13.55 -4.08 2.22
N THR A 54 -12.97 -5.23 1.83
CA THR A 54 -12.64 -6.30 2.79
C THR A 54 -11.58 -5.84 3.80
N ILE A 55 -10.53 -5.11 3.37
CA ILE A 55 -9.52 -4.57 4.28
C ILE A 55 -10.15 -3.55 5.23
N GLY A 56 -10.95 -2.61 4.70
CA GLY A 56 -11.63 -1.58 5.47
C GLY A 56 -12.54 -2.17 6.54
N ASP A 57 -13.42 -3.09 6.15
CA ASP A 57 -14.35 -3.76 7.07
C ASP A 57 -13.61 -4.58 8.14
N TYR A 58 -12.56 -5.30 7.76
CA TYR A 58 -11.79 -6.09 8.71
C TYR A 58 -11.12 -5.19 9.78
N ILE A 59 -10.45 -4.11 9.36
CA ILE A 59 -9.77 -3.19 10.29
C ILE A 59 -10.80 -2.50 11.19
N LYS A 60 -11.95 -2.08 10.65
CA LYS A 60 -13.03 -1.45 11.42
C LYS A 60 -13.58 -2.39 12.48
N ASN A 61 -13.97 -3.60 12.09
CA ASN A 61 -14.57 -4.59 13.01
C ASN A 61 -13.59 -4.99 14.12
N ARG A 62 -12.28 -5.10 13.81
CA ARG A 62 -11.25 -5.43 14.81
C ARG A 62 -10.93 -4.29 15.76
N ARG A 63 -11.20 -3.06 15.38
CA ARG A 63 -11.04 -1.90 16.27
C ARG A 63 -12.20 -1.76 17.24
N GLU A 64 -13.40 -2.14 16.82
CA GLU A 64 -14.62 -2.10 17.63
C GLU A 64 -14.71 -3.28 18.61
N SER A 65 -14.19 -4.45 18.22
CA SER A 65 -14.14 -5.62 19.10
C SER A 65 -12.95 -5.51 20.07
N ALA A 66 -13.23 -5.60 21.38
CA ALA A 66 -12.18 -5.67 22.40
C ALA A 66 -11.38 -6.98 22.41
N ASP A 67 -11.70 -7.89 21.48
CA ASP A 67 -11.06 -9.20 21.38
C ASP A 67 -9.69 -9.09 20.72
N ASN A 68 -8.65 -9.30 21.54
CA ASN A 68 -7.29 -9.57 21.10
C ASN A 68 -7.15 -11.01 20.54
N GLU A 69 -8.07 -11.44 19.68
CA GLU A 69 -7.85 -12.71 18.99
C GLU A 69 -6.56 -12.63 18.16
N ASN A 70 -5.75 -13.69 18.26
CA ASN A 70 -4.51 -13.80 17.51
C ASN A 70 -4.76 -13.54 16.02
N PRO A 71 -3.92 -12.74 15.37
CA PRO A 71 -4.03 -12.49 13.95
C PRO A 71 -3.98 -13.82 13.18
N ILE A 72 -4.73 -13.90 12.09
CA ILE A 72 -4.69 -15.06 11.19
C ILE A 72 -3.26 -15.17 10.64
N ASN A 73 -2.54 -16.24 10.98
CA ASN A 73 -1.14 -16.44 10.59
C ASN A 73 -0.19 -15.32 11.04
N GLY A 74 -0.31 -14.86 12.30
CA GLY A 74 0.50 -13.76 12.81
C GLY A 74 2.01 -14.05 12.77
N ASP A 75 2.77 -13.06 12.32
CA ASP A 75 4.24 -13.06 12.36
C ASP A 75 4.69 -12.40 13.68
N GLU A 76 5.40 -13.13 14.52
CA GLU A 76 5.90 -12.64 15.81
C GLU A 76 6.94 -11.50 15.68
N THR A 77 7.48 -11.29 14.48
CA THR A 77 8.44 -10.19 14.23
C THR A 77 7.75 -8.86 13.98
N LEU A 78 6.47 -8.88 13.61
CA LEU A 78 5.64 -7.71 13.31
C LEU A 78 4.85 -7.24 14.54
N SER A 79 4.47 -5.95 14.53
CA SER A 79 3.56 -5.42 15.54
C SER A 79 2.16 -6.04 15.41
N PRO A 80 1.32 -6.00 16.46
CA PRO A 80 -0.07 -6.43 16.37
C PRO A 80 -0.85 -5.70 15.27
N GLU A 81 -0.55 -4.43 15.04
CA GLU A 81 -1.19 -3.58 14.03
C GLU A 81 -0.75 -3.98 12.62
N ALA A 82 0.54 -4.29 12.41
CA ALA A 82 1.03 -4.81 11.14
C ALA A 82 0.43 -6.18 10.82
N ASN A 83 0.36 -7.07 11.81
CA ASN A 83 -0.31 -8.35 11.69
C ASN A 83 -1.82 -8.20 11.38
N ARG A 84 -2.45 -7.17 11.93
CA ARG A 84 -3.86 -6.86 11.64
C ARG A 84 -4.04 -6.44 10.17
N LEU A 85 -3.19 -5.55 9.66
CA LEU A 85 -3.23 -5.16 8.25
C LEU A 85 -2.97 -6.36 7.33
N MET A 86 -1.96 -7.18 7.65
CA MET A 86 -1.65 -8.40 6.91
C MET A 86 -2.82 -9.37 6.88
N SER A 87 -3.52 -9.56 8.00
CA SER A 87 -4.72 -10.39 8.05
C SER A 87 -5.85 -9.86 7.17
N GLY A 88 -6.05 -8.53 7.11
CA GLY A 88 -6.98 -7.89 6.20
C GLY A 88 -6.63 -8.15 4.74
N ILE A 89 -5.34 -8.06 4.39
CA ILE A 89 -4.84 -8.37 3.03
C ILE A 89 -5.07 -9.86 2.69
N HIS A 90 -4.76 -10.77 3.60
CA HIS A 90 -5.01 -12.20 3.35
C HIS A 90 -6.49 -12.52 3.14
N LEU A 91 -7.37 -11.91 3.95
CA LEU A 91 -8.82 -12.08 3.78
C LEU A 91 -9.31 -11.50 2.46
N SER A 92 -8.83 -10.33 2.05
CA SER A 92 -9.19 -9.75 0.77
C SER A 92 -8.68 -10.57 -0.41
N ASN A 93 -7.47 -11.14 -0.32
CA ASN A 93 -6.96 -12.07 -1.33
C ASN A 93 -7.90 -13.28 -1.48
N LYS A 94 -8.28 -13.88 -0.37
CA LYS A 94 -9.20 -15.01 -0.37
C LYS A 94 -10.55 -14.66 -0.98
N ALA A 95 -11.11 -13.50 -0.64
CA ALA A 95 -12.39 -13.03 -1.19
C ALA A 95 -12.33 -12.87 -2.71
N VAL A 96 -11.27 -12.24 -3.25
CA VAL A 96 -11.09 -12.09 -4.70
C VAL A 96 -10.89 -13.44 -5.36
N HIS A 97 -10.05 -14.31 -4.80
CA HIS A 97 -9.80 -15.65 -5.35
C HIS A 97 -11.06 -16.52 -5.40
N GLU A 98 -11.85 -16.53 -4.34
CA GLU A 98 -13.12 -17.29 -4.28
C GLU A 98 -14.15 -16.72 -5.27
N ALA A 99 -14.27 -15.40 -5.40
CA ALA A 99 -15.17 -14.77 -6.35
C ALA A 99 -14.76 -15.09 -7.81
N ALA A 100 -13.45 -15.06 -8.12
CA ALA A 100 -12.92 -15.42 -9.44
C ALA A 100 -13.22 -16.88 -9.82
N ARG A 101 -13.22 -17.79 -8.83
CA ARG A 101 -13.55 -19.20 -9.04
C ARG A 101 -15.05 -19.49 -9.10
N GLY A 102 -15.82 -18.73 -8.33
CA GLY A 102 -17.27 -18.91 -8.21
C GLY A 102 -18.08 -18.38 -9.40
N ASN A 103 -17.52 -17.47 -10.21
CA ASN A 103 -18.22 -16.85 -11.32
C ASN A 103 -17.32 -16.80 -12.57
N SER A 104 -17.76 -17.45 -13.65
CA SER A 104 -17.01 -17.49 -14.92
C SER A 104 -16.74 -16.10 -15.53
N SER A 105 -17.60 -15.11 -15.25
CA SER A 105 -17.42 -13.72 -15.69
C SER A 105 -16.28 -13.01 -14.97
N TYR A 106 -15.83 -13.51 -13.83
CA TYR A 106 -14.73 -12.97 -13.03
C TYR A 106 -13.43 -13.78 -13.16
N ARG A 107 -13.44 -14.77 -14.06
CA ARG A 107 -12.29 -15.64 -14.25
C ARG A 107 -11.04 -14.85 -14.63
N GLY A 108 -9.97 -15.02 -13.85
CA GLY A 108 -8.69 -14.34 -14.08
C GLY A 108 -8.66 -12.89 -13.59
N MET A 109 -9.68 -12.44 -12.83
CA MET A 109 -9.59 -11.15 -12.16
C MET A 109 -8.55 -11.18 -11.05
N GLY A 110 -7.97 -10.03 -10.80
CA GLY A 110 -7.04 -9.78 -9.71
C GLY A 110 -6.95 -8.30 -9.41
N SER A 111 -6.11 -7.94 -8.47
CA SER A 111 -5.86 -6.53 -8.14
C SER A 111 -4.48 -6.36 -7.51
N THR A 112 -3.93 -5.15 -7.59
CA THR A 112 -2.88 -4.72 -6.67
C THR A 112 -3.49 -4.37 -5.33
N VAL A 113 -2.66 -4.16 -4.32
CA VAL A 113 -2.99 -3.44 -3.09
C VAL A 113 -1.77 -2.68 -2.59
N SER A 114 -1.96 -1.39 -2.34
CA SER A 114 -1.01 -0.53 -1.64
C SER A 114 -1.72 0.17 -0.51
N ALA A 115 -1.32 -0.13 0.73
CA ALA A 115 -1.99 0.32 1.93
C ALA A 115 -1.04 1.04 2.88
N VAL A 116 -1.54 2.11 3.52
CA VAL A 116 -0.89 2.78 4.65
C VAL A 116 -1.84 2.79 5.83
N TYR A 117 -1.36 2.28 6.97
CA TYR A 117 -2.12 2.23 8.21
C TYR A 117 -1.35 2.93 9.33
N PHE A 118 -1.87 4.05 9.81
CA PHE A 118 -1.27 4.81 10.90
C PHE A 118 -1.66 4.23 12.25
N THR A 119 -0.66 4.14 13.12
CA THR A 119 -0.78 3.68 14.50
C THR A 119 -0.15 4.72 15.45
N ASP A 120 0.03 4.38 16.73
CA ASP A 120 0.62 5.32 17.70
C ASP A 120 2.12 5.55 17.43
N GLY A 121 2.44 6.59 16.68
CA GLY A 121 3.82 7.03 16.40
C GLY A 121 4.49 6.37 15.20
N THR A 122 3.81 5.42 14.54
CA THR A 122 4.31 4.73 13.34
C THR A 122 3.25 4.72 12.25
N PHE A 123 3.65 4.44 11.02
CA PHE A 123 2.77 3.96 9.99
C PHE A 123 3.29 2.63 9.42
N ILE A 124 2.36 1.83 8.99
CA ILE A 124 2.62 0.53 8.35
C ILE A 124 2.30 0.71 6.88
N ALA A 125 3.28 0.44 6.02
CA ALA A 125 3.08 0.38 4.58
C ALA A 125 3.05 -1.08 4.14
N ALA A 126 2.05 -1.46 3.35
CA ALA A 126 1.92 -2.81 2.80
C ALA A 126 1.67 -2.76 1.30
N ASN A 127 2.29 -3.69 0.55
CA ASN A 127 2.19 -3.71 -0.90
C ASN A 127 2.08 -5.13 -1.46
N VAL A 128 1.20 -5.30 -2.46
CA VAL A 128 1.16 -6.42 -3.41
C VAL A 128 0.89 -5.84 -4.80
N GLY A 129 1.77 -6.08 -5.75
CA GLY A 129 1.69 -5.51 -7.09
C GLY A 129 2.68 -4.38 -7.30
N ASP A 130 2.38 -3.48 -8.21
CA ASP A 130 3.27 -2.40 -8.68
C ASP A 130 2.75 -0.98 -8.41
N SER A 131 1.61 -0.83 -7.75
CA SER A 131 1.10 0.45 -7.28
C SER A 131 2.04 1.05 -6.22
N PRO A 132 2.68 2.22 -6.47
CA PRO A 132 3.75 2.70 -5.61
C PRO A 132 3.25 3.41 -4.35
N ILE A 133 4.06 3.29 -3.28
CA ILE A 133 3.95 4.08 -2.06
C ILE A 133 5.22 4.92 -1.93
N TYR A 134 5.09 6.25 -1.95
CA TYR A 134 6.20 7.17 -1.76
C TYR A 134 6.15 7.81 -0.37
N LEU A 135 7.32 8.04 0.21
CA LEU A 135 7.53 8.87 1.39
C LEU A 135 8.38 10.07 1.02
N ILE A 136 7.86 11.26 1.28
CA ILE A 136 8.61 12.51 1.20
C ILE A 136 8.94 12.94 2.62
N ARG A 137 10.24 12.99 2.92
CA ARG A 137 10.77 13.36 4.23
C ARG A 137 12.05 14.17 4.05
N ASP A 138 12.20 15.25 4.79
CA ASP A 138 13.37 16.15 4.74
C ASP A 138 13.70 16.61 3.31
N GLY A 139 12.66 16.92 2.51
CA GLY A 139 12.80 17.38 1.13
C GLY A 139 13.29 16.30 0.14
N ARG A 140 13.18 15.03 0.49
CA ARG A 140 13.54 13.89 -0.38
C ARG A 140 12.38 12.93 -0.53
N ILE A 141 12.12 12.54 -1.77
CA ILE A 141 11.14 11.50 -2.09
C ILE A 141 11.84 10.14 -2.16
N ASN A 142 11.26 9.14 -1.52
CA ASN A 142 11.72 7.75 -1.52
C ASN A 142 10.56 6.83 -1.86
N LEU A 143 10.80 5.87 -2.74
CA LEU A 143 9.86 4.77 -2.98
C LEU A 143 9.99 3.77 -1.83
N LEU A 144 8.87 3.51 -1.14
CA LEU A 144 8.82 2.55 -0.04
C LEU A 144 8.46 1.14 -0.51
N SER A 145 7.55 1.03 -1.46
CA SER A 145 7.12 -0.27 -2.01
C SER A 145 8.14 -0.79 -3.03
N VAL A 146 8.32 -2.09 -3.08
CA VAL A 146 9.06 -2.77 -4.15
C VAL A 146 8.05 -3.27 -5.17
N PRO A 147 8.13 -2.88 -6.46
CA PRO A 147 7.18 -3.35 -7.46
C PRO A 147 7.32 -4.87 -7.68
N HIS A 148 6.20 -5.58 -7.64
CA HIS A 148 6.14 -7.01 -7.93
C HIS A 148 5.88 -7.23 -9.42
N THR A 149 6.89 -6.94 -10.23
CA THR A 149 6.84 -7.12 -11.68
C THR A 149 8.03 -7.94 -12.16
N VAL A 150 7.87 -8.58 -13.31
CA VAL A 150 8.94 -9.36 -13.94
C VAL A 150 10.19 -8.51 -14.12
N LEU A 151 10.04 -7.26 -14.58
CA LEU A 151 11.18 -6.36 -14.78
C LEU A 151 11.89 -6.02 -13.46
N ALA A 152 11.13 -5.72 -12.40
CA ALA A 152 11.70 -5.36 -11.09
C ALA A 152 12.45 -6.54 -10.47
N GLU A 153 11.88 -7.75 -10.50
CA GLU A 153 12.53 -8.96 -9.99
C GLU A 153 13.78 -9.32 -10.78
N GLN A 154 13.71 -9.24 -12.12
CA GLN A 154 14.89 -9.48 -12.96
C GLN A 154 15.97 -8.43 -12.72
N THR A 155 15.59 -7.16 -12.51
CA THR A 155 16.57 -6.10 -12.21
C THR A 155 17.28 -6.35 -10.88
N ALA A 156 16.58 -6.90 -9.89
CA ALA A 156 17.18 -7.25 -8.60
C ALA A 156 18.11 -8.47 -8.69
N LEU A 157 17.80 -9.45 -9.55
CA LEU A 157 18.56 -10.69 -9.70
C LEU A 157 19.73 -10.55 -10.69
N ASP A 158 19.49 -9.94 -11.84
CA ASP A 158 20.45 -9.80 -12.94
C ASP A 158 20.18 -8.51 -13.74
N PRO A 159 20.76 -7.37 -13.31
CA PRO A 159 20.55 -6.07 -13.96
C PRO A 159 20.93 -6.04 -15.44
N GLU A 160 21.94 -6.83 -15.86
CA GLU A 160 22.41 -6.86 -17.26
C GLU A 160 21.38 -7.54 -18.17
N ASN A 161 20.78 -8.64 -17.74
CA ASN A 161 19.71 -9.30 -18.47
C ASN A 161 18.40 -8.50 -18.40
N ALA A 162 18.09 -7.87 -17.27
CA ALA A 162 16.93 -7.00 -17.14
C ALA A 162 16.94 -5.85 -18.15
N ALA A 163 18.12 -5.26 -18.43
CA ALA A 163 18.28 -4.21 -19.43
C ALA A 163 17.96 -4.65 -20.89
N ARG A 164 17.90 -5.97 -21.14
CA ARG A 164 17.52 -6.54 -22.44
C ARG A 164 16.04 -6.88 -22.55
N LEU A 165 15.33 -6.88 -21.43
CA LEU A 165 13.88 -7.08 -21.42
C LEU A 165 13.18 -5.87 -22.06
N GLY A 166 12.12 -6.14 -22.81
CA GLY A 166 11.28 -5.09 -23.39
C GLY A 166 10.48 -4.34 -22.31
N LYS A 167 10.02 -3.14 -22.68
CA LYS A 167 9.24 -2.30 -21.76
C LYS A 167 7.92 -2.95 -21.33
N GLU A 168 7.40 -3.89 -22.11
CA GLU A 168 6.18 -4.65 -21.84
C GLU A 168 6.25 -5.45 -20.54
N PHE A 169 7.44 -5.85 -20.09
CA PHE A 169 7.63 -6.58 -18.82
C PHE A 169 7.54 -5.71 -17.57
N ARG A 170 7.42 -4.38 -17.75
CA ARG A 170 7.29 -3.44 -16.63
C ARG A 170 5.97 -3.62 -15.85
N HIS A 171 4.89 -3.97 -16.57
CA HIS A 171 3.54 -4.12 -16.02
C HIS A 171 3.10 -5.59 -15.90
N VAL A 172 4.00 -6.54 -16.16
CA VAL A 172 3.71 -7.97 -15.96
C VAL A 172 3.92 -8.29 -14.48
N LEU A 173 2.81 -8.38 -13.76
CA LEU A 173 2.82 -8.65 -12.32
C LEU A 173 3.31 -10.08 -12.03
N THR A 174 4.17 -10.21 -11.03
CA THR A 174 4.59 -11.48 -10.44
C THR A 174 3.79 -11.85 -9.19
N ARG A 175 3.19 -10.83 -8.54
CA ARG A 175 2.27 -10.99 -7.40
C ARG A 175 1.07 -10.08 -7.55
N ALA A 176 -0.13 -10.63 -7.39
CA ALA A 176 -1.39 -9.89 -7.40
C ALA A 176 -2.42 -10.57 -6.50
N MET A 177 -3.34 -9.78 -5.96
CA MET A 177 -4.46 -10.25 -5.16
C MET A 177 -5.40 -11.12 -5.97
N GLY A 178 -5.81 -12.26 -5.43
CA GLY A 178 -6.82 -13.14 -6.01
C GLY A 178 -6.31 -14.10 -7.09
N THR A 179 -5.09 -13.94 -7.60
CA THR A 179 -4.53 -14.84 -8.64
C THR A 179 -4.14 -16.20 -8.08
N GLU A 180 -3.70 -16.24 -6.84
CA GLU A 180 -3.33 -17.44 -6.10
C GLU A 180 -4.17 -17.57 -4.82
N GLU A 181 -4.26 -18.79 -4.25
CA GLU A 181 -5.00 -19.03 -3.00
C GLU A 181 -4.44 -18.22 -1.83
N SER A 182 -3.14 -18.01 -1.80
CA SER A 182 -2.45 -17.19 -0.82
C SER A 182 -1.52 -16.18 -1.50
N VAL A 183 -1.30 -15.04 -0.84
CA VAL A 183 -0.42 -13.98 -1.33
C VAL A 183 0.53 -13.54 -0.21
N ILE A 184 1.76 -13.19 -0.59
CA ILE A 184 2.75 -12.61 0.32
C ILE A 184 2.80 -11.10 0.05
N ALA A 185 2.37 -10.31 1.03
CA ALA A 185 2.51 -8.86 1.00
C ALA A 185 3.87 -8.45 1.60
N ASP A 186 4.50 -7.46 0.98
CA ASP A 186 5.63 -6.77 1.60
C ASP A 186 5.08 -5.80 2.65
N ILE A 187 5.63 -5.83 3.87
CA ILE A 187 5.18 -4.99 5.00
C ILE A 187 6.38 -4.29 5.62
N TYR A 188 6.22 -2.98 5.84
CA TYR A 188 7.20 -2.10 6.46
C TYR A 188 6.57 -1.32 7.59
N GLU A 189 7.19 -1.35 8.77
CA GLU A 189 6.82 -0.52 9.92
C GLU A 189 7.80 0.65 10.04
N ILE A 190 7.31 1.86 9.86
CA ILE A 190 8.14 3.07 9.74
C ILE A 190 7.72 4.07 10.80
N GLN A 191 8.69 4.61 11.54
CA GLN A 191 8.43 5.69 12.48
C GLN A 191 7.93 6.92 11.74
N CYS A 192 6.83 7.50 12.23
CA CYS A 192 6.20 8.68 11.66
C CYS A 192 6.75 9.96 12.28
N PHE A 193 7.02 10.96 11.46
CA PHE A 193 7.48 12.27 11.90
C PHE A 193 6.51 13.35 11.40
N LYS A 194 6.50 14.47 12.12
CA LYS A 194 5.78 15.66 11.65
C LYS A 194 6.37 16.09 10.32
N ASP A 195 5.49 16.56 9.42
CA ASP A 195 5.78 17.00 8.06
C ASP A 195 6.16 15.88 7.08
N ASP A 196 6.09 14.60 7.48
CA ASP A 196 6.08 13.49 6.52
C ASP A 196 4.90 13.64 5.55
N ILE A 197 5.16 13.36 4.27
CA ILE A 197 4.10 13.26 3.26
C ILE A 197 4.18 11.86 2.64
N LEU A 198 3.06 11.16 2.57
CA LEU A 198 2.95 9.93 1.82
C LEU A 198 2.07 10.13 0.59
N VAL A 199 2.48 9.50 -0.50
CA VAL A 199 1.68 9.42 -1.72
C VAL A 199 1.52 7.97 -2.08
N ILE A 200 0.27 7.52 -2.22
CA ILE A 200 -0.09 6.18 -2.68
C ILE A 200 -0.78 6.36 -4.02
N SER A 201 -0.39 5.61 -5.03
CA SER A 201 -1.05 5.75 -6.34
C SER A 201 -1.15 4.41 -7.08
N SER A 202 -2.00 4.35 -8.11
CA SER A 202 -1.93 3.34 -9.15
C SER A 202 -0.81 3.66 -10.15
N ASP A 203 -0.51 2.73 -11.04
CA ASP A 203 0.53 2.89 -12.06
C ASP A 203 0.18 3.98 -13.10
N GLY A 204 -1.11 4.23 -13.35
CA GLY A 204 -1.56 5.30 -14.23
C GLY A 204 -1.08 6.70 -13.86
N LEU A 205 -0.73 6.93 -12.58
CA LEU A 205 -0.03 8.14 -12.16
C LEU A 205 1.48 7.99 -12.34
N SER A 206 2.09 6.94 -11.80
CA SER A 206 3.56 6.80 -11.76
C SER A 206 4.19 6.59 -13.13
N ASP A 207 3.43 6.10 -14.09
CA ASP A 207 3.84 6.02 -15.50
C ASP A 207 3.88 7.39 -16.19
N LYS A 208 3.18 8.36 -15.65
CA LYS A 208 3.05 9.71 -16.22
C LYS A 208 3.80 10.77 -15.46
N ALA A 209 4.18 10.54 -14.21
CA ALA A 209 4.87 11.50 -13.37
C ALA A 209 6.11 10.88 -12.72
N SER A 210 7.25 11.55 -12.81
CA SER A 210 8.44 11.11 -12.08
C SER A 210 8.28 11.36 -10.58
N PRO A 211 9.04 10.67 -9.73
CA PRO A 211 9.02 10.93 -8.28
C PRO A 211 9.26 12.40 -7.94
N GLU A 212 10.18 13.06 -8.64
CA GLU A 212 10.51 14.47 -8.41
C GLU A 212 9.35 15.41 -8.77
N GLU A 213 8.62 15.09 -9.84
CA GLU A 213 7.42 15.85 -10.24
C GLU A 213 6.29 15.62 -9.25
N ILE A 214 6.10 14.39 -8.76
CA ILE A 214 5.15 14.08 -7.68
C ILE A 214 5.49 14.93 -6.45
N GLN A 215 6.73 14.94 -6.01
CA GLN A 215 7.18 15.77 -4.90
C GLN A 215 6.86 17.24 -5.11
N GLN A 216 7.22 17.82 -6.27
CA GLN A 216 6.96 19.23 -6.58
C GLN A 216 5.47 19.59 -6.52
N LEU A 217 4.59 18.68 -6.95
CA LEU A 217 3.15 18.91 -6.96
C LEU A 217 2.51 18.81 -5.57
N VAL A 218 3.09 18.01 -4.65
CA VAL A 218 2.56 17.89 -3.30
C VAL A 218 3.17 18.90 -2.32
N ASP A 219 4.38 19.41 -2.60
CA ASP A 219 5.03 20.44 -1.78
C ASP A 219 4.24 21.74 -1.81
N GLY A 220 3.99 22.31 -0.63
CA GLY A 220 3.31 23.61 -0.48
C GLY A 220 1.80 23.61 -0.80
N ASN A 221 1.22 22.50 -1.27
CA ASN A 221 -0.22 22.39 -1.56
C ASN A 221 -0.93 21.60 -0.47
N GLY A 222 -2.22 21.87 -0.21
CA GLY A 222 -3.07 20.98 0.60
C GLY A 222 -3.28 19.64 -0.10
N SER A 223 -3.60 18.58 0.66
CA SER A 223 -3.71 17.21 0.11
C SER A 223 -4.72 17.11 -1.04
N ASP A 224 -5.88 17.78 -0.96
CA ASP A 224 -6.88 17.77 -2.03
C ASP A 224 -6.36 18.46 -3.31
N ALA A 225 -5.75 19.64 -3.19
CA ALA A 225 -5.19 20.33 -4.34
C ALA A 225 -4.02 19.54 -4.97
N ALA A 226 -3.21 18.88 -4.15
CA ALA A 226 -2.14 18.02 -4.62
C ALA A 226 -2.67 16.82 -5.43
N CYS A 227 -3.68 16.10 -4.91
CA CYS A 227 -4.32 14.99 -5.64
C CYS A 227 -4.86 15.44 -7.00
N ARG A 228 -5.59 16.57 -7.06
CA ARG A 228 -6.11 17.09 -8.33
C ARG A 228 -5.00 17.37 -9.32
N ARG A 229 -3.94 18.07 -8.90
CA ARG A 229 -2.79 18.38 -9.78
C ARG A 229 -2.07 17.14 -10.30
N LEU A 230 -1.94 16.09 -9.48
CA LEU A 230 -1.35 14.82 -9.89
C LEU A 230 -2.18 14.14 -10.97
N VAL A 231 -3.50 14.05 -10.76
CA VAL A 231 -4.44 13.48 -11.73
C VAL A 231 -4.48 14.31 -13.01
N ASP A 232 -4.54 15.63 -12.90
CA ASP A 232 -4.53 16.55 -14.05
C ASP A 232 -3.25 16.38 -14.88
N LEU A 233 -2.07 16.24 -14.23
CA LEU A 233 -0.81 16.01 -14.92
C LEU A 233 -0.84 14.69 -15.70
N ALA A 234 -1.27 13.60 -15.08
CA ALA A 234 -1.34 12.29 -15.73
C ALA A 234 -2.32 12.31 -16.89
N ASN A 235 -3.48 12.93 -16.73
CA ASN A 235 -4.46 13.14 -17.79
C ASN A 235 -3.91 14.03 -18.91
N HIS A 236 -3.17 15.09 -18.61
CA HIS A 236 -2.55 15.95 -19.62
C HIS A 236 -1.52 15.19 -20.46
N ARG A 237 -0.83 14.22 -19.86
CA ARG A 237 0.17 13.35 -20.51
C ARG A 237 -0.42 12.12 -21.19
N GLY A 238 -1.72 12.12 -21.43
CA GLY A 238 -2.40 11.10 -22.23
C GLY A 238 -3.58 10.45 -21.52
N GLY A 239 -3.52 10.27 -20.17
CA GLY A 239 -4.56 9.58 -19.40
C GLY A 239 -4.83 8.18 -19.96
N ASP A 240 -3.74 7.42 -20.20
CA ASP A 240 -3.82 6.14 -20.90
C ASP A 240 -4.45 5.05 -20.05
N ASP A 241 -4.40 5.22 -18.72
CA ASP A 241 -4.97 4.31 -17.74
C ASP A 241 -5.87 5.01 -16.73
N ASN A 242 -6.47 4.23 -15.83
CA ASN A 242 -7.11 4.73 -14.62
C ASN A 242 -6.04 5.39 -13.72
N ILE A 243 -6.38 6.47 -13.07
CA ILE A 243 -5.43 7.28 -12.31
C ILE A 243 -5.97 7.47 -10.90
N THR A 244 -5.32 6.86 -9.94
CA THR A 244 -5.70 6.98 -8.53
C THR A 244 -4.54 7.51 -7.71
N ALA A 245 -4.81 8.49 -6.85
CA ALA A 245 -3.82 9.06 -5.95
C ALA A 245 -4.43 9.38 -4.58
N ILE A 246 -3.71 9.04 -3.52
CA ILE A 246 -3.97 9.46 -2.14
C ILE A 246 -2.75 10.25 -1.66
N VAL A 247 -2.98 11.43 -1.10
CA VAL A 247 -1.93 12.27 -0.48
C VAL A 247 -2.24 12.43 1.00
N LEU A 248 -1.28 12.05 1.83
CA LEU A 248 -1.36 12.08 3.29
C LEU A 248 -0.27 13.00 3.84
N LYS A 249 -0.64 14.00 4.65
CA LYS A 249 0.30 14.93 5.28
C LYS A 249 0.21 14.84 6.79
N VAL A 250 1.31 14.49 7.41
CA VAL A 250 1.41 14.37 8.87
C VAL A 250 1.56 15.75 9.49
N LYS A 251 0.50 16.26 10.12
CA LYS A 251 0.47 17.58 10.76
C LYS A 251 1.03 17.58 12.17
N THR A 252 0.77 16.50 12.91
CA THR A 252 1.19 16.38 14.30
C THR A 252 1.45 14.93 14.64
N VAL A 253 2.57 14.69 15.31
CA VAL A 253 2.85 13.43 15.97
C VAL A 253 2.98 13.74 17.46
N LYS A 254 2.01 13.33 18.26
CA LYS A 254 2.14 13.39 19.72
C LYS A 254 2.94 12.16 20.15
N ASN A 255 4.20 12.37 20.49
CA ASN A 255 5.02 11.33 21.10
C ASN A 255 4.38 10.93 22.43
N THR A 256 3.77 9.76 22.47
CA THR A 256 3.52 9.09 23.74
C THR A 256 4.86 8.56 24.24
N PRO A 257 5.09 8.45 25.56
CA PRO A 257 6.37 7.95 26.13
C PRO A 257 6.69 6.49 25.78
N TRP A 258 6.14 6.01 24.69
CA TRP A 258 6.23 4.64 24.17
C TRP A 258 7.61 4.30 23.60
N GLU A 259 8.33 5.30 23.08
CA GLU A 259 9.72 5.11 22.61
C GLU A 259 10.61 4.50 23.70
N PHE A 260 10.40 4.90 24.97
CA PHE A 260 11.13 4.36 26.09
C PHE A 260 10.76 2.88 26.37
N LYS A 261 9.50 2.49 26.19
CA LYS A 261 9.05 1.10 26.39
C LYS A 261 9.58 0.16 25.29
N ARG A 262 9.67 0.61 24.04
CA ARG A 262 10.18 -0.19 22.93
C ARG A 262 11.71 -0.34 22.98
N LEU A 263 12.44 0.73 23.32
CA LEU A 263 13.87 0.68 23.60
C LEU A 263 14.19 -0.26 24.78
N VAL A 264 13.40 -0.22 25.84
CA VAL A 264 13.54 -1.11 27.00
C VAL A 264 13.17 -2.55 26.64
N ALA A 265 12.14 -2.79 25.82
CA ALA A 265 11.76 -4.13 25.35
C ALA A 265 12.81 -4.71 24.40
N MET A 266 13.35 -3.88 23.49
CA MET A 266 14.43 -4.27 22.58
C MET A 266 15.74 -4.57 23.34
N ALA A 267 16.09 -3.73 24.31
CA ALA A 267 17.23 -3.97 25.21
C ALA A 267 17.06 -5.24 26.05
N LYS A 268 15.86 -5.52 26.56
CA LYS A 268 15.56 -6.77 27.27
C LYS A 268 15.66 -8.01 26.37
N ARG A 269 15.22 -7.93 25.09
CA ARG A 269 15.36 -9.03 24.11
C ARG A 269 16.84 -9.31 23.78
N ILE A 270 17.64 -8.25 23.60
CA ILE A 270 19.08 -8.38 23.36
C ILE A 270 19.78 -8.97 24.60
N PHE A 271 19.42 -8.50 25.79
CA PHE A 271 20.00 -9.01 27.03
C PHE A 271 19.63 -10.48 27.28
N PHE A 272 18.39 -10.89 26.99
CA PHE A 272 17.93 -12.28 27.14
C PHE A 272 18.62 -13.22 26.11
N LYS A 273 18.90 -12.77 24.90
CA LYS A 273 19.68 -13.54 23.91
C LYS A 273 21.13 -13.71 24.36
N ILE A 274 21.76 -12.67 24.91
CA ILE A 274 23.16 -12.71 25.35
C ILE A 274 23.32 -13.61 26.58
N THR A 275 22.36 -13.59 27.53
CA THR A 275 22.42 -14.43 28.75
C THR A 275 22.15 -15.90 28.49
N ASN A 276 21.46 -16.26 27.40
CA ASN A 276 21.24 -17.65 27.02
C ASN A 276 22.32 -18.26 26.14
N ILE A 277 23.17 -17.44 25.49
CA ILE A 277 24.34 -17.93 24.74
C ILE A 277 25.48 -18.36 25.67
N ASN A 278 25.55 -17.84 26.89
CA ASN A 278 26.59 -18.21 27.88
C ASN A 278 26.21 -19.40 28.78
N LYS A 279 25.18 -20.19 28.42
CA LYS A 279 24.74 -21.38 29.14
C LYS A 279 24.80 -22.68 28.32
N ILE A 280 25.57 -22.67 27.21
CA ILE A 280 25.90 -23.89 26.44
C ILE A 280 27.40 -24.13 26.55
#